data_e378df6df1566b6aea6b4f3dcc268117
#
_entry.id   e378df6df1566b6aea6b4f3dcc268117
#
_cell.length_a   1.000
_cell.length_b   1.000
_cell.length_c   1.000
_cell.angle_alpha   90.00
_cell.angle_beta   90.00
_cell.angle_gamma   90.00
#
_symmetry.space_group_name_H-M   'P 1'
#
loop_
_entity.id
_entity.type
_entity.pdbx_description
1 polymer ?
#
loop_
_entity_poly.entity_id
_entity_poly.type
_entity_poly.pdbx_seq_one_letter_code
_entity_poly.pdbx_strand_id
1 'polypeptide(L)'
;MKRIIVALLPTLLLSSTLAQASSEAAWQKSRQIMTQACINASHLSKVKVLGEPIEYDDNTGYSALLLEGRYPQQHMKNRRGRELCLFQRSSGRASVSEADKLRWVK
;
A
#
# COMPACT_ATOMS: atom_id res chain seq x y z
N MET A 1 -43.02 40.23 18.35
CA MET A 1 -42.61 39.93 18.19
C MET A 1 -41.89 39.15 17.94
N LYS A 2 -41.58 38.65 17.85
CA LYS A 2 -41.00 37.93 17.62
C LYS A 2 -40.20 37.21 17.59
N ARG A 3 -39.79 36.58 17.55
CA ARG A 3 -39.19 35.91 17.51
C ARG A 3 -38.52 35.03 17.11
N ILE A 4 -37.89 34.42 16.85
CA ILE A 4 -37.34 33.69 16.44
C ILE A 4 -36.59 32.85 16.47
N ILE A 5 -36.16 32.25 16.31
CA ILE A 5 -35.62 31.45 16.39
C ILE A 5 -34.98 30.62 15.95
N VAL A 6 -34.44 30.13 15.69
CA VAL A 6 -33.85 29.47 15.24
C VAL A 6 -33.16 28.55 15.38
N ALA A 7 -32.88 27.93 15.18
CA ALA A 7 -32.51 26.98 15.25
C ALA A 7 -31.44 26.43 14.88
N LEU A 8 -30.84 26.03 14.84
CA LEU A 8 -29.94 25.55 14.58
C LEU A 8 -29.51 24.40 14.38
N LEU A 9 -29.06 23.80 14.11
CA LEU A 9 -28.74 22.81 13.80
C LEU A 9 -27.60 22.20 13.82
N PRO A 10 -27.31 21.37 13.78
CA PRO A 10 -26.34 20.57 14.07
C PRO A 10 -25.79 19.80 13.01
N THR A 11 -25.40 20.09 12.05
CA THR A 11 -24.82 19.35 11.02
C THR A 11 -23.41 18.93 11.26
N LEU A 12 -22.79 19.33 12.34
CA LEU A 12 -21.39 19.03 12.64
C LEU A 12 -21.10 17.55 12.82
N LEU A 13 -22.06 16.78 13.22
CA LEU A 13 -21.86 15.36 13.44
C LEU A 13 -21.55 14.62 12.15
N LEU A 14 -22.09 15.07 11.06
CA LEU A 14 -21.82 14.44 9.77
C LEU A 14 -20.42 14.68 9.29
N SER A 15 -19.81 15.78 9.65
CA SER A 15 -18.45 16.10 9.28
C SER A 15 -17.46 15.09 9.79
N SER A 16 -17.61 14.65 11.01
CA SER A 16 -16.72 13.67 11.63
C SER A 16 -16.76 12.35 10.90
N THR A 17 -17.93 11.90 10.51
CA THR A 17 -18.09 10.64 9.78
C THR A 17 -17.44 10.72 8.40
N LEU A 18 -17.61 11.84 7.72
CA LEU A 18 -17.01 12.02 6.41
C LEU A 18 -15.48 12.07 6.47
N ALA A 19 -14.91 12.67 7.48
CA ALA A 19 -13.48 12.73 7.66
C ALA A 19 -12.89 11.34 7.85
N GLN A 20 -13.56 10.49 8.61
CA GLN A 20 -13.13 9.11 8.83
C GLN A 20 -13.18 8.32 7.53
N ALA A 21 -14.24 8.44 6.78
CA ALA A 21 -14.38 7.73 5.51
C ALA A 21 -13.31 8.19 4.50
N SER A 22 -12.98 9.47 4.48
CA SER A 22 -11.93 10.00 3.63
C SER A 22 -10.56 9.46 3.99
N SER A 23 -10.26 9.33 5.27
CA SER A 23 -9.01 8.78 5.75
C SER A 23 -8.86 7.34 5.33
N GLU A 24 -9.90 6.57 5.48
CA GLU A 24 -9.92 5.16 5.10
C GLU A 24 -9.68 5.01 3.59
N ALA A 25 -10.39 5.78 2.80
CA ALA A 25 -10.25 5.75 1.35
C ALA A 25 -8.84 6.18 0.92
N ALA A 26 -8.26 7.16 1.58
CA ALA A 26 -6.90 7.61 1.29
C ALA A 26 -5.87 6.53 1.59
N TRP A 27 -6.04 5.81 2.67
CA TRP A 27 -5.17 4.71 3.04
C TRP A 27 -5.23 3.59 2.01
N GLN A 28 -6.42 3.24 1.58
CA GLN A 28 -6.59 2.19 0.57
C GLN A 28 -5.97 2.59 -0.76
N LYS A 29 -6.14 3.84 -1.14
CA LYS A 29 -5.56 4.34 -2.37
C LYS A 29 -4.04 4.31 -2.31
N SER A 30 -3.46 4.70 -1.20
CA SER A 30 -2.01 4.66 -0.99
C SER A 30 -1.48 3.25 -1.11
N ARG A 31 -2.18 2.28 -0.55
CA ARG A 31 -1.80 0.87 -0.66
C ARG A 31 -1.84 0.39 -2.09
N GLN A 32 -2.83 0.78 -2.84
CA GLN A 32 -2.95 0.40 -4.24
C GLN A 32 -1.81 0.98 -5.08
N ILE A 33 -1.48 2.23 -4.85
CA ILE A 33 -0.37 2.89 -5.54
C ILE A 33 0.95 2.17 -5.25
N MET A 34 1.20 1.88 -3.99
CA MET A 34 2.41 1.20 -3.56
C MET A 34 2.49 -0.21 -4.17
N THR A 35 1.42 -0.96 -4.07
CA THR A 35 1.36 -2.31 -4.60
C THR A 35 1.61 -2.32 -6.10
N GLN A 36 0.97 -1.42 -6.82
CA GLN A 36 1.12 -1.36 -8.26
C GLN A 36 2.55 -0.95 -8.64
N ALA A 37 3.13 -0.01 -7.92
CA ALA A 37 4.51 0.41 -8.17
C ALA A 37 5.48 -0.74 -7.96
N CYS A 38 5.28 -1.52 -6.90
CA CYS A 38 6.12 -2.66 -6.61
C CYS A 38 5.96 -3.76 -7.66
N ILE A 39 4.76 -4.05 -8.06
CA ILE A 39 4.50 -5.05 -9.10
C ILE A 39 5.15 -4.61 -10.42
N ASN A 40 5.03 -3.33 -10.76
CA ASN A 40 5.63 -2.81 -11.99
C ASN A 40 7.17 -2.86 -11.95
N ALA A 41 7.75 -2.72 -10.79
CA ALA A 41 9.20 -2.78 -10.64
C ALA A 41 9.74 -4.22 -10.60
N SER A 42 8.89 -5.20 -10.40
CA SER A 42 9.28 -6.59 -10.24
C SER A 42 9.89 -7.14 -11.52
N HIS A 43 10.85 -8.03 -11.37
CA HIS A 43 11.46 -8.78 -12.47
C HIS A 43 10.85 -10.17 -12.63
N LEU A 44 9.84 -10.49 -11.81
CA LEU A 44 9.17 -11.78 -11.86
C LEU A 44 7.89 -11.69 -12.68
N SER A 45 7.38 -12.82 -13.08
CA SER A 45 6.08 -12.89 -13.73
C SER A 45 5.01 -13.40 -12.75
N LYS A 46 3.78 -13.09 -12.99
CA LYS A 46 2.63 -13.53 -12.17
C LYS A 46 2.84 -13.16 -10.71
N VAL A 47 3.17 -11.91 -10.46
CA VAL A 47 3.58 -11.42 -9.14
C VAL A 47 2.38 -11.20 -8.24
N LYS A 48 2.52 -11.58 -7.00
CA LYS A 48 1.55 -11.25 -5.95
C LYS A 48 2.28 -10.80 -4.70
N VAL A 49 1.58 -10.05 -3.86
CA VAL A 49 2.13 -9.59 -2.58
C VAL A 49 1.88 -10.67 -1.54
N LEU A 50 2.91 -11.00 -0.76
CA LEU A 50 2.79 -11.92 0.37
C LEU A 50 2.68 -11.11 1.65
N GLY A 51 1.63 -11.37 2.42
CA GLY A 51 1.46 -10.73 3.72
C GLY A 51 1.13 -9.25 3.64
N GLU A 52 1.39 -8.57 4.72
CA GLU A 52 1.09 -7.15 4.86
C GLU A 52 2.33 -6.30 4.64
N PRO A 53 2.17 -5.06 4.18
CA PRO A 53 3.33 -4.17 4.05
C PRO A 53 3.94 -3.88 5.41
N ILE A 54 5.24 -3.67 5.41
CA ILE A 54 5.95 -3.22 6.60
C ILE A 54 6.18 -1.72 6.44
N GLU A 55 5.62 -0.95 7.37
CA GLU A 55 5.72 0.51 7.31
C GLU A 55 6.84 0.99 8.20
N TYR A 56 7.83 1.62 7.62
CA TYR A 56 8.88 2.28 8.38
C TYR A 56 8.37 3.62 8.85
N ASP A 57 9.03 4.20 9.83
CA ASP A 57 8.63 5.50 10.36
C ASP A 57 8.75 6.60 9.30
N ASP A 58 8.22 7.76 9.61
CA ASP A 58 8.21 8.87 8.66
C ASP A 58 9.60 9.42 8.36
N ASN A 59 10.52 9.28 9.27
CA ASN A 59 11.90 9.71 9.04
C ASN A 59 12.58 8.86 7.99
N THR A 60 12.33 7.57 8.02
CA THR A 60 12.82 6.66 6.99
C THR A 60 12.04 6.84 5.70
N GLY A 61 10.72 6.95 5.82
CA GLY A 61 9.86 7.25 4.69
C GLY A 61 9.66 6.13 3.68
N TYR A 62 9.87 4.89 4.11
CA TYR A 62 9.74 3.73 3.22
C TYR A 62 8.69 2.76 3.73
N SER A 63 8.14 2.01 2.80
CA SER A 63 7.33 0.82 3.09
C SER A 63 7.97 -0.35 2.38
N ALA A 64 7.87 -1.53 2.93
CA ALA A 64 8.43 -2.74 2.34
C ALA A 64 7.34 -3.75 2.07
N LEU A 65 7.41 -4.40 0.89
CA LEU A 65 6.49 -5.47 0.52
C LEU A 65 7.28 -6.67 0.07
N LEU A 66 6.83 -7.84 0.48
CA LEU A 66 7.40 -9.08 -0.03
C LEU A 66 6.57 -9.52 -1.23
N LEU A 67 7.22 -9.76 -2.34
CA LEU A 67 6.57 -10.19 -3.58
C LEU A 67 6.95 -11.63 -3.91
N GLU A 68 6.04 -12.34 -4.52
CA GLU A 68 6.32 -13.69 -4.99
C GLU A 68 5.79 -13.83 -6.41
N GLY A 69 6.56 -14.49 -7.26
CA GLY A 69 6.16 -14.73 -8.63
C GLY A 69 6.97 -15.86 -9.20
N ARG A 70 7.09 -15.86 -10.51
CA ARG A 70 7.83 -16.89 -11.22
C ARG A 70 8.96 -16.25 -12.01
N TYR A 71 10.09 -16.92 -12.07
CA TYR A 71 11.19 -16.45 -12.91
C TYR A 71 10.78 -16.61 -14.37
N PRO A 72 10.80 -15.54 -15.16
CA PRO A 72 10.37 -15.63 -16.56
C PRO A 72 11.42 -16.20 -17.49
N GLN A 73 12.66 -16.25 -17.07
CA GLN A 73 13.75 -16.73 -17.92
C GLN A 73 13.59 -18.25 -18.16
N GLN A 74 13.75 -18.65 -19.39
CA GLN A 74 13.53 -20.03 -19.79
C GLN A 74 14.38 -21.02 -18.99
N HIS A 75 15.64 -20.69 -18.75
CA HIS A 75 16.54 -21.57 -18.01
C HIS A 75 16.17 -21.72 -16.53
N MET A 76 15.31 -20.85 -16.01
CA MET A 76 14.86 -20.92 -14.63
C MET A 76 13.68 -21.87 -14.46
N LYS A 77 13.14 -22.38 -15.55
CA LYS A 77 12.09 -23.40 -15.56
C LYS A 77 10.87 -23.02 -14.70
N ASN A 78 10.44 -21.77 -14.82
CA ASN A 78 9.25 -21.30 -14.13
C ASN A 78 9.33 -21.44 -12.61
N ARG A 79 10.53 -21.37 -12.08
CA ARG A 79 10.77 -21.52 -10.64
C ARG A 79 10.16 -20.34 -9.88
N ARG A 80 9.67 -20.63 -8.67
CA ARG A 80 9.14 -19.59 -7.79
C ARG A 80 10.27 -18.69 -7.32
N GLY A 81 10.03 -17.40 -7.33
CA GLY A 81 10.99 -16.43 -6.84
C GLY A 81 10.34 -15.43 -5.92
N ARG A 82 11.13 -14.78 -5.11
CA ARG A 82 10.68 -13.73 -4.22
C ARG A 82 11.56 -12.51 -4.35
N GLU A 83 10.92 -11.37 -4.14
CA GLU A 83 11.63 -10.08 -4.16
C GLU A 83 11.14 -9.24 -2.99
N LEU A 84 12.04 -8.46 -2.44
CA LEU A 84 11.66 -7.46 -1.45
C LEU A 84 11.58 -6.12 -2.16
N CYS A 85 10.44 -5.48 -2.07
CA CYS A 85 10.24 -4.18 -2.68
C CYS A 85 10.29 -3.11 -1.60
N LEU A 86 11.08 -2.07 -1.84
CA LEU A 86 11.07 -0.88 -1.00
C LEU A 86 10.38 0.23 -1.77
N PHE A 87 9.37 0.81 -1.17
CA PHE A 87 8.60 1.89 -1.76
C PHE A 87 8.87 3.17 -1.00
N GLN A 88 9.43 4.17 -1.67
CA GLN A 88 9.68 5.47 -1.06
C GLN A 88 8.42 6.30 -1.13
N ARG A 89 7.84 6.59 0.03
CA ARG A 89 6.53 7.24 0.09
C ARG A 89 6.53 8.66 -0.48
N SER A 90 7.62 9.40 -0.31
CA SER A 90 7.69 10.78 -0.79
C SER A 90 7.73 10.89 -2.30
N SER A 91 8.37 9.95 -2.98
CA SER A 91 8.56 10.01 -4.43
C SER A 91 7.69 9.04 -5.20
N GLY A 92 7.16 8.02 -4.52
CA GLY A 92 6.42 6.97 -5.20
C GLY A 92 7.32 5.98 -5.93
N ARG A 93 8.61 5.97 -5.62
CA ARG A 93 9.57 5.12 -6.30
C ARG A 93 9.67 3.76 -5.64
N ALA A 94 9.61 2.72 -6.44
CA ALA A 94 9.73 1.36 -5.96
C ALA A 94 11.05 0.77 -6.44
N SER A 95 11.73 0.04 -5.56
CA SER A 95 12.97 -0.66 -5.88
C SER A 95 12.86 -2.08 -5.38
N VAL A 96 13.26 -3.05 -6.17
CA VAL A 96 13.15 -4.45 -5.79
C VAL A 96 14.52 -5.10 -5.73
N SER A 97 14.65 -6.06 -4.85
CA SER A 97 15.85 -6.88 -4.76
C SER A 97 15.45 -8.33 -4.62
N GLU A 98 16.25 -9.21 -5.14
CA GLU A 98 16.02 -10.65 -4.98
C GLU A 98 15.97 -11.00 -3.49
N ALA A 99 15.02 -11.81 -3.09
CA ALA A 99 14.81 -12.17 -1.71
C ALA A 99 14.25 -13.60 -1.59
N ASP A 100 14.79 -14.51 -2.37
CA ASP A 100 14.28 -15.89 -2.44
C ASP A 100 14.29 -16.58 -1.09
N LYS A 101 15.16 -16.17 -0.19
CA LYS A 101 15.29 -16.79 1.13
C LYS A 101 14.32 -16.23 2.16
N LEU A 102 13.64 -15.14 1.85
CA LEU A 102 12.69 -14.56 2.79
C LEU A 102 11.38 -15.31 2.77
N ARG A 103 10.76 -15.42 3.92
CA ARG A 103 9.47 -16.08 4.06
C ARG A 103 8.54 -15.23 4.90
N TRP A 104 7.27 -15.24 4.54
CA TRP A 104 6.26 -14.63 5.38
C TRP A 104 5.82 -15.67 6.41
N VAL A 105 5.95 -15.35 7.68
CA VAL A 105 5.58 -16.24 8.77
C VAL A 105 4.41 -15.63 9.53
N LYS A 106 3.37 -16.38 9.73
CA LYS A 106 2.19 -15.90 10.45
C LYS A 106 2.32 -16.05 11.95
#